data_f0a39752906c7a29e323a4967bae5fc9
#
_entry.id   f0a39752906c7a29e323a4967bae5fc9
#
_cell.length_a   1.000
_cell.length_b   1.000
_cell.length_c   1.000
_cell.angle_alpha   90.00
_cell.angle_beta   90.00
_cell.angle_gamma   90.00
#
_symmetry.space_group_name_H-M   'P 1'
#
loop_
_entity.id
_entity.type
_entity.pdbx_description
1 polymer ?
#
loop_
_entity_poly.entity_id
_entity_poly.type
_entity_poly.pdbx_seq_one_letter_code
_entity_poly.pdbx_strand_id
1 'polypeptide(L)'
;MKNELHYTQDGIAVLGVKDVVEFSDKEITLSLEDCGLRIVGIDLKIKEVDLEKGILKASGSILSLTYGGNIREGLLKKFFK
;
A
#
# COMPACT_ATOMS: atom_id res chain seq x y z
N MET A 1 -4.20 8.45 -14.38
CA MET A 1 -2.96 7.73 -14.09
C MET A 1 -3.25 6.31 -13.67
N LYS A 2 -2.39 5.41 -14.04
CA LYS A 2 -2.61 4.01 -13.73
C LYS A 2 -1.78 3.60 -12.53
N ASN A 3 -2.36 2.74 -11.72
CA ASN A 3 -1.66 2.14 -10.60
C ASN A 3 -0.88 0.95 -11.11
N GLU A 4 0.34 0.83 -10.64
CA GLU A 4 1.16 -0.29 -11.02
C GLU A 4 1.80 -0.88 -9.79
N LEU A 5 1.99 -2.18 -9.83
CA LEU A 5 2.53 -2.89 -8.70
C LEU A 5 3.53 -3.91 -9.25
N HIS A 6 4.74 -3.85 -8.73
CA HIS A 6 5.81 -4.69 -9.20
C HIS A 6 6.36 -5.50 -8.04
N TYR A 7 6.29 -6.81 -8.18
CA TYR A 7 6.91 -7.71 -7.24
C TYR A 7 8.37 -7.89 -7.59
N THR A 8 9.20 -7.92 -6.59
CA THR A 8 10.59 -8.29 -6.75
C THR A 8 10.91 -9.33 -5.70
N GLN A 9 12.09 -9.93 -5.81
CA GLN A 9 12.52 -10.88 -4.79
C GLN A 9 12.69 -10.23 -3.44
N ASP A 10 13.01 -8.94 -3.44
CA ASP A 10 13.28 -8.23 -2.20
C ASP A 10 12.07 -7.50 -1.65
N GLY A 11 10.95 -7.54 -2.35
CA GLY A 11 9.80 -6.82 -1.87
C GLY A 11 8.89 -6.40 -2.99
N ILE A 12 8.37 -5.18 -2.87
CA ILE A 12 7.34 -4.72 -3.76
C ILE A 12 7.54 -3.24 -4.06
N ALA A 13 7.22 -2.85 -5.28
CA ALA A 13 7.21 -1.45 -5.68
C ALA A 13 5.80 -1.11 -6.16
N VAL A 14 5.25 -0.03 -5.65
CA VAL A 14 3.90 0.41 -5.99
C VAL A 14 3.98 1.78 -6.63
N LEU A 15 3.32 1.92 -7.76
CA LEU A 15 3.23 3.20 -8.47
C LEU A 15 1.81 3.72 -8.39
N GLY A 16 1.66 5.03 -8.42
CA GLY A 16 0.35 5.64 -8.32
C GLY A 16 -0.11 5.85 -6.91
N VAL A 17 0.83 5.90 -5.97
CA VAL A 17 0.51 6.08 -4.56
C VAL A 17 0.25 7.55 -4.28
N LYS A 18 -0.88 7.84 -3.63
CA LYS A 18 -1.17 9.21 -3.23
C LYS A 18 -0.78 9.47 -1.79
N ASP A 19 -0.90 8.47 -0.95
CA ASP A 19 -0.61 8.68 0.46
C ASP A 19 -0.38 7.34 1.14
N VAL A 20 0.36 7.38 2.25
CA VAL A 20 0.53 6.22 3.10
C VAL A 20 -0.42 6.40 4.27
N VAL A 21 -1.43 5.55 4.33
CA VAL A 21 -2.46 5.66 5.36
C VAL A 21 -1.98 5.06 6.66
N GLU A 22 -1.35 3.91 6.56
CA GLU A 22 -0.92 3.20 7.76
C GLU A 22 0.26 2.32 7.41
N PHE A 23 1.18 2.16 8.36
CA PHE A 23 2.37 1.35 8.13
C PHE A 23 2.77 0.65 9.42
N SER A 24 3.03 -0.62 9.30
CA SER A 24 3.64 -1.40 10.36
C SER A 24 4.50 -2.48 9.71
N ASP A 25 5.18 -3.26 10.54
CA ASP A 25 6.00 -4.33 9.99
C ASP A 25 5.18 -5.49 9.47
N LYS A 26 3.87 -5.45 9.66
CA LYS A 26 3.00 -6.52 9.17
C LYS A 26 1.98 -6.05 8.17
N GLU A 27 1.81 -4.75 8.03
CA GLU A 27 0.76 -4.25 7.17
C GLU A 27 1.10 -2.85 6.70
N ILE A 28 0.85 -2.59 5.42
CA ILE A 28 0.99 -1.27 4.83
C ILE A 28 -0.31 -0.96 4.11
N THR A 29 -0.93 0.15 4.46
CA THR A 29 -2.14 0.59 3.80
C THR A 29 -1.87 1.88 3.05
N LEU A 30 -2.17 1.86 1.77
CA LEU A 30 -1.88 2.98 0.89
C LEU A 30 -3.16 3.50 0.27
N SER A 31 -3.17 4.79 -0.01
CA SER A 31 -4.22 5.41 -0.79
C SER A 31 -3.70 5.59 -2.21
N LEU A 32 -4.39 5.01 -3.17
CA LEU A 32 -4.08 5.19 -4.57
C LEU A 32 -5.08 6.17 -5.16
N GLU A 33 -5.00 6.39 -6.46
CA GLU A 33 -5.83 7.43 -7.06
C GLU A 33 -7.31 7.10 -6.97
N ASP A 34 -7.65 5.86 -7.25
CA ASP A 34 -9.05 5.45 -7.31
C ASP A 34 -9.43 4.48 -6.22
N CYS A 35 -8.49 4.00 -5.46
CA CYS A 35 -8.79 2.93 -4.52
C CYS A 35 -7.72 2.89 -3.45
N GLY A 36 -7.85 1.92 -2.55
CA GLY A 36 -6.84 1.67 -1.55
C GLY A 36 -6.12 0.38 -1.84
N LEU A 37 -4.97 0.23 -1.24
CA LEU A 37 -4.19 -0.99 -1.36
C LEU A 37 -3.71 -1.37 0.03
N ARG A 38 -3.97 -2.60 0.40
CA ARG A 38 -3.53 -3.13 1.67
C ARG A 38 -2.53 -4.24 1.42
N ILE A 39 -1.35 -4.09 1.97
CA ILE A 39 -0.27 -5.05 1.83
C ILE A 39 -0.06 -5.70 3.18
N VAL A 40 -0.18 -7.02 3.23
CA VAL A 40 0.01 -7.76 4.47
C VAL A 40 1.23 -8.65 4.29
N GLY A 41 2.09 -8.66 5.29
CA GLY A 41 3.30 -9.45 5.18
C GLY A 41 4.01 -9.58 6.51
N ILE A 42 5.28 -9.91 6.44
CA ILE A 42 6.12 -10.12 7.60
C ILE A 42 7.40 -9.33 7.39
N ASP A 43 7.83 -8.63 8.45
CA ASP A 43 9.07 -7.83 8.41
C ASP A 43 9.03 -6.81 7.28
N LEU A 44 7.89 -6.16 7.14
CA LEU A 44 7.75 -5.14 6.09
C LEU A 44 8.52 -3.90 6.49
N LYS A 45 9.22 -3.33 5.53
CA LYS A 45 9.97 -2.09 5.72
C LYS A 45 9.80 -1.23 4.48
N ILE A 46 9.55 0.04 4.70
CA ILE A 46 9.48 0.98 3.60
C ILE A 46 10.89 1.42 3.28
N LYS A 47 11.31 1.19 2.05
CA LYS A 47 12.66 1.56 1.61
C LYS A 47 12.68 2.91 0.94
N GLU A 48 11.61 3.26 0.25
CA GLU A 48 11.57 4.53 -0.46
C GLU A 48 10.13 4.98 -0.60
N VAL A 49 9.89 6.25 -0.35
CA VAL A 49 8.58 6.87 -0.57
C VAL A 49 8.80 8.19 -1.27
N ASP A 50 8.14 8.38 -2.40
CA ASP A 50 8.16 9.64 -3.11
C ASP A 50 6.72 9.93 -3.54
N LEU A 51 6.02 10.70 -2.72
CA LEU A 51 4.62 10.96 -2.98
C LEU A 51 4.40 11.91 -4.13
N GLU A 52 5.38 12.73 -4.44
CA GLU A 52 5.26 13.58 -5.61
C GLU A 52 5.21 12.75 -6.89
N LYS A 53 6.00 11.70 -6.93
CA LYS A 53 6.01 10.81 -8.08
C LYS A 53 5.06 9.64 -7.90
N GLY A 54 4.50 9.48 -6.70
CA GLY A 54 3.58 8.40 -6.44
C GLY A 54 4.24 7.05 -6.36
N ILE A 55 5.44 6.99 -5.77
CA ILE A 55 6.20 5.76 -5.74
C ILE A 55 6.42 5.35 -4.29
N LEU A 56 6.22 4.06 -4.03
CA LEU A 56 6.56 3.48 -2.74
C LEU A 56 7.25 2.15 -2.96
N LYS A 57 8.38 1.97 -2.30
CA LYS A 57 9.10 0.70 -2.35
C LYS A 57 9.23 0.16 -0.95
N ALA A 58 8.93 -1.12 -0.80
CA ALA A 58 8.97 -1.79 0.49
C ALA A 58 9.62 -3.14 0.32
N SER A 59 10.23 -3.60 1.40
CA SER A 59 10.85 -4.92 1.43
C SER A 59 10.16 -5.77 2.46
N GLY A 60 10.41 -7.07 2.41
CA GLY A 60 9.84 -8.02 3.34
C GLY A 60 9.11 -9.12 2.60
N SER A 61 8.50 -10.00 3.39
CA SER A 61 7.74 -11.10 2.83
C SER A 61 6.30 -10.67 2.65
N ILE A 62 5.80 -10.69 1.43
CA ILE A 62 4.44 -10.26 1.12
C ILE A 62 3.54 -11.48 1.19
N LEU A 63 2.52 -11.42 2.04
CA LEU A 63 1.58 -12.52 2.20
C LEU A 63 0.31 -12.29 1.40
N SER A 64 -0.19 -11.07 1.34
CA SER A 64 -1.39 -10.81 0.58
C SER A 64 -1.45 -9.36 0.16
N LEU A 65 -2.18 -9.11 -0.90
CA LEU A 65 -2.44 -7.78 -1.42
C LEU A 65 -3.93 -7.67 -1.67
N THR A 66 -4.52 -6.60 -1.19
CA THR A 66 -5.95 -6.40 -1.34
C THR A 66 -6.21 -4.98 -1.83
N TYR A 67 -6.87 -4.87 -2.95
CA TYR A 67 -7.32 -3.58 -3.46
C TYR A 67 -8.72 -3.29 -2.94
N GLY A 68 -8.91 -2.08 -2.43
CA GLY A 68 -10.21 -1.64 -2.01
C GLY A 68 -10.80 -0.71 -3.06
N GLY A 69 -12.12 -0.75 -3.21
CA GLY A 69 -12.76 0.11 -4.17
C GLY A 69 -12.74 1.56 -3.76
N ASN A 70 -13.12 1.82 -2.54
CA ASN A 70 -13.16 3.17 -2.03
C ASN A 70 -12.59 3.16 -0.64
N ILE A 71 -11.33 3.53 -0.55
CA ILE A 71 -10.62 3.35 0.70
C ILE A 71 -11.20 4.20 1.82
N ARG A 72 -11.65 5.41 1.49
CA ARG A 72 -12.17 6.26 2.55
C ARG A 72 -13.41 5.68 3.19
N GLU A 73 -14.36 5.26 2.37
CA GLU A 73 -15.57 4.67 2.91
C GLU A 73 -15.28 3.35 3.59
N GLY A 74 -14.44 2.54 2.98
CA GLY A 74 -14.13 1.26 3.54
C GLY A 74 -13.47 1.35 4.88
N LEU A 75 -12.50 2.24 5.00
CA LEU A 75 -11.79 2.39 6.26
C LEU A 75 -12.68 2.98 7.34
N LEU A 76 -13.47 3.97 6.98
CA LEU A 76 -14.35 4.58 7.96
C LEU A 76 -15.34 3.58 8.51
N LYS A 77 -15.89 2.77 7.64
CA LYS A 77 -16.84 1.77 8.09
C LYS A 77 -16.18 0.77 9.03
N LYS A 78 -14.97 0.37 8.72
CA LYS A 78 -14.28 -0.59 9.55
C LYS A 78 -13.92 -0.02 10.91
N PHE A 79 -13.52 1.22 10.93
CA PHE A 79 -13.04 1.82 12.16
C PHE A 79 -14.16 2.25 13.06
N PHE A 80 -15.31 2.53 12.51
CA PHE A 80 -16.41 3.07 13.28
C PHE A 80 -17.51 2.06 13.57
N LYS A 81 -17.21 0.83 13.35
CA LYS A 81 -18.20 -0.19 13.66
C LYS A 81 -18.24 -0.52 15.12
#